data_ffd8cb11b6d5cfb3b3ab9daa1cfdef3c
#
_entry.id   ffd8cb11b6d5cfb3b3ab9daa1cfdef3c
#
_cell.length_a   1.000
_cell.length_b   1.000
_cell.length_c   1.000
_cell.angle_alpha   90.00
_cell.angle_beta   90.00
_cell.angle_gamma   90.00
#
_symmetry.space_group_name_H-M   'P 1'
#
loop_
_entity.id
_entity.type
_entity.pdbx_description
1 polymer ?
#
loop_
_entity_poly.entity_id
_entity_poly.type
_entity_poly.pdbx_seq_one_letter_code
_entity_poly.pdbx_strand_id
1 'polypeptide(L)'
;MLYEKLSYIIAIAEERNLTQAAKRLYISQPTLTLYLNRLENELGVKLFDRSKSPVTLTDAGAYYLEKMKKIYASEQALRSQIHFIANPTQTLLVGIGQVRGHHWLPLFLPTFCSIHPDINVQIVQETEQQMYEDLQKQKLDVGIGVFPASTDIEMVEIMEETLFFAAHRKFGLIPDHLRGKHDMKNPYIVQPDQLNGLPFIIPQVSNGLYDTYETILQNNQIHPSRTISINNLSTGLLLNVKGLGVQLLSGSVVYFSHEPGVNQLDLFLLENMPETRKCTAIYQGGNIKQKLIQDLIRTLKNEVLPWCPF
;
A
#
# COMPACT_ATOMS: atom_id res chain seq x y z
N MET A 1 -30.14 -5.96 9.32
CA MET A 1 -29.77 -6.92 10.36
C MET A 1 -28.45 -6.54 11.02
N LEU A 2 -27.37 -7.33 11.06
CA LEU A 2 -26.13 -6.87 11.76
C LEU A 2 -25.51 -5.62 11.12
N TYR A 3 -25.59 -5.49 9.80
CA TYR A 3 -25.11 -4.36 9.00
C TYR A 3 -25.80 -3.04 9.33
N GLU A 4 -27.12 -3.01 9.35
CA GLU A 4 -27.86 -1.79 9.70
C GLU A 4 -27.50 -1.31 11.11
N LYS A 5 -27.33 -2.25 12.02
CA LYS A 5 -26.93 -1.98 13.41
C LYS A 5 -25.57 -1.30 13.50
N LEU A 6 -24.59 -1.78 12.74
CA LEU A 6 -23.24 -1.22 12.75
C LEU A 6 -23.18 0.14 12.07
N SER A 7 -23.88 0.32 10.93
CA SER A 7 -23.88 1.61 10.21
C SER A 7 -24.43 2.76 11.06
N TYR A 8 -25.42 2.48 11.92
CA TYR A 8 -25.98 3.48 12.83
C TYR A 8 -24.96 3.93 13.87
N ILE A 9 -24.24 2.99 14.48
CA ILE A 9 -23.22 3.30 15.50
C ILE A 9 -22.03 4.04 14.87
N ILE A 10 -21.60 3.62 13.67
CA ILE A 10 -20.54 4.31 12.94
C ILE A 10 -20.95 5.75 12.61
N ALA A 11 -22.14 5.96 12.07
CA ALA A 11 -22.61 7.30 11.72
C ALA A 11 -22.67 8.23 12.95
N ILE A 12 -23.16 7.75 14.10
CA ILE A 12 -23.18 8.55 15.33
C ILE A 12 -21.76 8.88 15.81
N ALA A 13 -20.84 7.91 15.74
CA ALA A 13 -19.45 8.09 16.16
C ALA A 13 -18.69 9.11 15.29
N GLU A 14 -18.92 9.10 13.99
CA GLU A 14 -18.27 9.99 13.02
C GLU A 14 -18.88 11.39 13.04
N GLU A 15 -20.21 11.50 12.97
CA GLU A 15 -20.91 12.80 12.95
C GLU A 15 -20.92 13.48 14.32
N ARG A 16 -20.73 12.73 15.39
CA ARG A 16 -20.76 13.22 16.79
C ARG A 16 -22.01 14.04 17.12
N ASN A 17 -23.08 13.79 16.34
CA ASN A 17 -24.37 14.48 16.40
C ASN A 17 -25.47 13.57 15.85
N LEU A 18 -26.46 13.25 16.68
CA LEU A 18 -27.56 12.32 16.33
C LEU A 18 -28.41 12.82 15.16
N THR A 19 -28.60 14.13 15.05
CA THR A 19 -29.41 14.71 13.97
C THR A 19 -28.67 14.61 12.63
N GLN A 20 -27.38 14.90 12.60
CA GLN A 20 -26.56 14.76 11.39
C GLN A 20 -26.40 13.29 10.99
N ALA A 21 -26.13 12.40 11.97
CA ALA A 21 -26.09 10.97 11.74
C ALA A 21 -27.39 10.43 11.12
N ALA A 22 -28.54 10.85 11.64
CA ALA A 22 -29.86 10.46 11.11
C ALA A 22 -30.06 10.94 9.67
N LYS A 23 -29.67 12.20 9.36
CA LYS A 23 -29.71 12.74 7.98
C LYS A 23 -28.83 11.92 7.03
N ARG A 24 -27.60 11.61 7.44
CA ARG A 24 -26.68 10.78 6.65
C ARG A 24 -27.23 9.38 6.36
N LEU A 25 -28.00 8.83 7.30
CA LEU A 25 -28.60 7.50 7.20
C LEU A 25 -29.98 7.51 6.50
N TYR A 26 -30.47 8.68 6.09
CA TYR A 26 -31.82 8.86 5.49
C TYR A 26 -32.95 8.36 6.39
N ILE A 27 -32.84 8.51 7.71
CA ILE A 27 -33.85 8.16 8.70
C ILE A 27 -34.19 9.36 9.60
N SER A 28 -35.30 9.24 10.36
CA SER A 28 -35.62 10.25 11.36
C SER A 28 -34.72 10.15 12.60
N GLN A 29 -34.39 11.29 13.21
CA GLN A 29 -33.61 11.31 14.46
C GLN A 29 -34.29 10.54 15.60
N PRO A 30 -35.63 10.59 15.79
CA PRO A 30 -36.29 9.73 16.78
C PRO A 30 -36.08 8.23 16.54
N THR A 31 -36.10 7.78 15.28
CA THR A 31 -35.82 6.37 14.91
C THR A 31 -34.40 5.96 15.33
N LEU A 32 -33.39 6.79 15.01
CA LEU A 32 -32.02 6.54 15.41
C LEU A 32 -31.83 6.48 16.92
N THR A 33 -32.49 7.42 17.65
CA THR A 33 -32.46 7.48 19.11
C THR A 33 -33.12 6.27 19.74
N LEU A 34 -34.28 5.85 19.23
CA LEU A 34 -34.98 4.66 19.71
C LEU A 34 -34.11 3.40 19.53
N TYR A 35 -33.50 3.27 18.37
CA TYR A 35 -32.56 2.19 18.08
C TYR A 35 -31.38 2.17 19.07
N LEU A 36 -30.70 3.31 19.24
CA LEU A 36 -29.57 3.40 20.16
C LEU A 36 -29.97 3.06 21.61
N ASN A 37 -31.09 3.59 22.08
CA ASN A 37 -31.59 3.31 23.43
C ASN A 37 -31.89 1.82 23.62
N ARG A 38 -32.48 1.16 22.62
CA ARG A 38 -32.76 -0.26 22.66
C ARG A 38 -31.47 -1.08 22.74
N LEU A 39 -30.48 -0.75 21.91
CA LEU A 39 -29.19 -1.44 21.91
C LEU A 39 -28.45 -1.25 23.25
N GLU A 40 -28.41 -0.03 23.79
CA GLU A 40 -27.78 0.26 25.09
C GLU A 40 -28.48 -0.48 26.24
N ASN A 41 -29.83 -0.61 26.18
CA ASN A 41 -30.59 -1.39 27.16
C ASN A 41 -30.35 -2.89 27.04
N GLU A 42 -30.25 -3.44 25.83
CA GLU A 42 -29.90 -4.85 25.59
C GLU A 42 -28.50 -5.17 26.14
N LEU A 43 -27.55 -4.24 26.01
CA LEU A 43 -26.17 -4.39 26.50
C LEU A 43 -26.00 -4.03 27.99
N GLY A 44 -26.96 -3.36 28.58
CA GLY A 44 -26.90 -2.89 29.97
C GLY A 44 -25.91 -1.74 30.21
N VAL A 45 -25.36 -1.14 29.16
CA VAL A 45 -24.35 -0.08 29.24
C VAL A 45 -24.58 1.00 28.18
N LYS A 46 -24.16 2.24 28.49
CA LYS A 46 -24.18 3.33 27.51
C LYS A 46 -23.01 3.21 26.56
N LEU A 47 -23.27 3.33 25.26
CA LEU A 47 -22.24 3.35 24.23
C LEU A 47 -21.82 4.78 23.88
N PHE A 48 -22.71 5.76 24.10
CA PHE A 48 -22.44 7.17 23.84
C PHE A 48 -22.74 8.04 25.05
N ASP A 49 -21.84 8.98 25.34
CA ASP A 49 -22.09 10.08 26.25
C ASP A 49 -22.82 11.21 25.49
N ARG A 50 -24.10 11.39 25.82
CA ARG A 50 -24.99 12.38 25.23
C ARG A 50 -25.20 13.59 26.15
N SER A 51 -24.55 13.63 27.32
CA SER A 51 -24.64 14.74 28.26
C SER A 51 -23.88 15.97 27.78
N LYS A 52 -22.98 15.78 26.81
CA LYS A 52 -22.12 16.80 26.22
C LYS A 52 -22.42 16.96 24.73
N SER A 53 -22.11 18.14 24.20
CA SER A 53 -22.07 18.41 22.76
C SER A 53 -20.64 18.82 22.40
N PRO A 54 -19.99 18.13 21.49
CA PRO A 54 -20.44 17.01 20.64
C PRO A 54 -20.58 15.68 21.41
N VAL A 55 -21.44 14.79 20.91
CA VAL A 55 -21.62 13.42 21.43
C VAL A 55 -20.33 12.63 21.28
N THR A 56 -19.94 11.88 22.31
CA THR A 56 -18.69 11.08 22.32
C THR A 56 -18.96 9.62 22.65
N LEU A 57 -18.11 8.71 22.17
CA LEU A 57 -18.14 7.32 22.60
C LEU A 57 -17.72 7.21 24.08
N THR A 58 -18.36 6.29 24.81
CA THR A 58 -17.84 5.79 26.07
C THR A 58 -16.74 4.74 25.79
N ASP A 59 -16.00 4.31 26.82
CA ASP A 59 -15.03 3.22 26.68
C ASP A 59 -15.71 1.92 26.20
N ALA A 60 -16.91 1.63 26.74
CA ALA A 60 -17.74 0.51 26.28
C ALA A 60 -18.17 0.68 24.82
N GLY A 61 -18.50 1.91 24.41
CA GLY A 61 -18.86 2.24 23.02
C GLY A 61 -17.69 2.06 22.05
N ALA A 62 -16.50 2.50 22.44
CA ALA A 62 -15.29 2.32 21.64
C ALA A 62 -14.94 0.84 21.45
N TYR A 63 -14.98 0.07 22.55
CA TYR A 63 -14.76 -1.38 22.51
C TYR A 63 -15.81 -2.10 21.66
N TYR A 64 -17.09 -1.77 21.84
CA TYR A 64 -18.19 -2.33 21.06
C TYR A 64 -18.00 -2.08 19.56
N LEU A 65 -17.71 -0.83 19.18
CA LEU A 65 -17.50 -0.45 17.77
C LEU A 65 -16.33 -1.20 17.14
N GLU A 66 -15.19 -1.32 17.86
CA GLU A 66 -14.01 -2.08 17.38
C GLU A 66 -14.36 -3.54 17.12
N LYS A 67 -15.01 -4.23 18.07
CA LYS A 67 -15.34 -5.64 17.95
C LYS A 67 -16.42 -5.89 16.89
N MET A 68 -17.40 -5.01 16.80
CA MET A 68 -18.46 -5.11 15.78
C MET A 68 -17.92 -4.91 14.36
N LYS A 69 -16.92 -4.04 14.16
CA LYS A 69 -16.23 -3.92 12.86
C LYS A 69 -15.55 -5.23 12.46
N LYS A 70 -14.91 -5.94 13.40
CA LYS A 70 -14.27 -7.25 13.15
C LYS A 70 -15.31 -8.32 12.80
N ILE A 71 -16.40 -8.40 13.55
CA ILE A 71 -17.51 -9.35 13.28
C ILE A 71 -18.13 -9.08 11.90
N TYR A 72 -18.36 -7.81 11.57
CA TYR A 72 -18.90 -7.44 10.26
C TYR A 72 -17.95 -7.80 9.11
N ALA A 73 -16.66 -7.57 9.27
CA ALA A 73 -15.67 -8.00 8.28
C ALA A 73 -15.70 -9.53 8.09
N SER A 74 -15.81 -10.30 9.17
CA SER A 74 -15.94 -11.78 9.11
C SER A 74 -17.24 -12.22 8.43
N GLU A 75 -18.37 -11.53 8.66
CA GLU A 75 -19.65 -11.82 7.97
C GLU A 75 -19.54 -11.53 6.47
N GLN A 76 -18.92 -10.43 6.07
CA GLN A 76 -18.70 -10.10 4.65
C GLN A 76 -17.80 -11.14 3.97
N ALA A 77 -16.75 -11.57 4.65
CA ALA A 77 -15.87 -12.63 4.18
C ALA A 77 -16.63 -13.96 3.98
N LEU A 78 -17.46 -14.33 4.96
CA LEU A 78 -18.32 -15.54 4.84
C LEU A 78 -19.27 -15.43 3.65
N ARG A 79 -19.94 -14.30 3.45
CA ARG A 79 -20.85 -14.07 2.31
C ARG A 79 -20.08 -14.17 0.98
N SER A 80 -18.89 -13.58 0.88
CA SER A 80 -18.05 -13.69 -0.30
C SER A 80 -17.63 -15.14 -0.56
N GLN A 81 -17.25 -15.89 0.47
CA GLN A 81 -16.92 -17.31 0.35
C GLN A 81 -18.11 -18.17 -0.09
N ILE A 82 -19.30 -17.94 0.45
CA ILE A 82 -20.52 -18.65 0.05
C ILE A 82 -20.87 -18.32 -1.42
N HIS A 83 -20.75 -17.05 -1.81
CA HIS A 83 -20.99 -16.62 -3.19
C HIS A 83 -19.97 -17.24 -4.15
N PHE A 84 -18.73 -17.35 -3.74
CA PHE A 84 -17.66 -18.02 -4.44
C PHE A 84 -17.94 -19.53 -4.63
N ILE A 85 -18.42 -20.22 -3.60
CA ILE A 85 -18.78 -21.64 -3.67
C ILE A 85 -20.00 -21.86 -4.59
N ALA A 86 -20.94 -20.91 -4.58
CA ALA A 86 -22.18 -21.01 -5.35
C ALA A 86 -22.04 -20.64 -6.83
N ASN A 87 -21.03 -19.83 -7.19
CA ASN A 87 -20.80 -19.36 -8.55
C ASN A 87 -19.44 -19.85 -9.06
N PRO A 88 -19.39 -20.59 -10.16
CA PRO A 88 -18.14 -21.11 -10.73
C PRO A 88 -17.21 -20.00 -11.30
N THR A 89 -17.72 -18.80 -11.56
CA THR A 89 -16.90 -17.64 -11.90
C THR A 89 -16.12 -17.14 -10.68
N GLN A 90 -14.93 -17.66 -10.51
CA GLN A 90 -14.05 -17.31 -9.42
C GLN A 90 -13.45 -15.93 -9.65
N THR A 91 -13.49 -15.06 -8.64
CA THR A 91 -12.79 -13.78 -8.66
C THR A 91 -11.57 -13.86 -7.77
N LEU A 92 -10.38 -13.56 -8.30
CA LEU A 92 -9.14 -13.40 -7.56
C LEU A 92 -8.87 -11.91 -7.35
N LEU A 93 -8.81 -11.50 -6.07
CA LEU A 93 -8.55 -10.12 -5.66
C LEU A 93 -7.06 -9.95 -5.41
N VAL A 94 -6.39 -9.19 -6.28
CA VAL A 94 -4.93 -9.00 -6.26
C VAL A 94 -4.61 -7.55 -5.92
N GLY A 95 -3.95 -7.33 -4.79
CA GLY A 95 -3.41 -6.05 -4.39
C GLY A 95 -1.98 -5.88 -4.90
N ILE A 96 -1.68 -4.72 -5.46
CA ILE A 96 -0.32 -4.38 -5.91
C ILE A 96 -0.13 -2.87 -5.86
N GLY A 97 1.08 -2.42 -5.47
CA GLY A 97 1.40 -0.99 -5.51
C GLY A 97 1.29 -0.40 -6.92
N GLN A 98 0.87 0.85 -7.02
CA GLN A 98 0.54 1.51 -8.29
C GLN A 98 1.66 1.41 -9.33
N VAL A 99 2.90 1.68 -8.95
CA VAL A 99 4.05 1.66 -9.88
C VAL A 99 4.36 0.25 -10.33
N ARG A 100 4.43 -0.73 -9.40
CA ARG A 100 4.62 -2.14 -9.77
C ARG A 100 3.48 -2.64 -10.63
N GLY A 101 2.24 -2.32 -10.27
CA GLY A 101 1.07 -2.71 -11.05
C GLY A 101 1.15 -2.21 -12.49
N HIS A 102 1.54 -0.96 -12.70
CA HIS A 102 1.70 -0.40 -14.03
C HIS A 102 2.69 -1.20 -14.90
N HIS A 103 3.81 -1.63 -14.33
CA HIS A 103 4.88 -2.29 -15.08
C HIS A 103 4.76 -3.81 -15.11
N TRP A 104 4.34 -4.44 -14.02
CA TRP A 104 4.36 -5.90 -13.90
C TRP A 104 3.09 -6.58 -14.40
N LEU A 105 1.90 -5.97 -14.19
CA LEU A 105 0.64 -6.58 -14.62
C LEU A 105 0.63 -6.90 -16.13
N PRO A 106 1.09 -6.01 -17.03
CA PRO A 106 1.15 -6.32 -18.46
C PRO A 106 2.07 -7.50 -18.82
N LEU A 107 3.07 -7.80 -17.98
CA LEU A 107 4.00 -8.88 -18.21
C LEU A 107 3.40 -10.25 -17.86
N PHE A 108 2.81 -10.39 -16.68
CA PHE A 108 2.40 -11.70 -16.18
C PHE A 108 0.89 -11.99 -16.26
N LEU A 109 0.05 -10.97 -16.19
CA LEU A 109 -1.40 -11.17 -16.13
C LEU A 109 -1.99 -11.81 -17.40
N PRO A 110 -1.53 -11.49 -18.63
CA PRO A 110 -2.00 -12.16 -19.83
C PRO A 110 -1.75 -13.68 -19.80
N THR A 111 -0.55 -14.11 -19.37
CA THR A 111 -0.21 -15.52 -19.20
C THR A 111 -1.07 -16.20 -18.15
N PHE A 112 -1.24 -15.55 -16.99
CA PHE A 112 -2.10 -16.06 -15.93
C PHE A 112 -3.56 -16.24 -16.39
N CYS A 113 -4.15 -15.23 -17.04
CA CYS A 113 -5.53 -15.30 -17.55
C CYS A 113 -5.69 -16.36 -18.65
N SER A 114 -4.66 -16.63 -19.44
CA SER A 114 -4.71 -17.71 -20.45
C SER A 114 -4.71 -19.11 -19.83
N ILE A 115 -4.05 -19.27 -18.69
CA ILE A 115 -4.03 -20.53 -17.91
C ILE A 115 -5.34 -20.74 -17.15
N HIS A 116 -5.95 -19.64 -16.70
CA HIS A 116 -7.15 -19.64 -15.88
C HIS A 116 -8.28 -18.80 -16.52
N PRO A 117 -8.83 -19.22 -17.69
CA PRO A 117 -9.80 -18.42 -18.45
C PRO A 117 -11.13 -18.20 -17.72
N ASP A 118 -11.48 -19.06 -16.77
CA ASP A 118 -12.71 -18.99 -15.99
C ASP A 118 -12.56 -18.13 -14.73
N ILE A 119 -11.39 -17.54 -14.48
CA ILE A 119 -11.11 -16.72 -13.29
C ILE A 119 -11.22 -15.25 -13.64
N ASN A 120 -12.09 -14.53 -12.96
CA ASN A 120 -12.10 -13.07 -12.96
C ASN A 120 -10.97 -12.56 -12.06
N VAL A 121 -10.10 -11.72 -12.58
CA VAL A 121 -9.06 -11.05 -11.77
C VAL A 121 -9.47 -9.61 -11.54
N GLN A 122 -9.53 -9.22 -10.28
CA GLN A 122 -9.75 -7.84 -9.88
C GLN A 122 -8.47 -7.29 -9.26
N ILE A 123 -7.94 -6.23 -9.86
CA ILE A 123 -6.73 -5.57 -9.39
C ILE A 123 -7.11 -4.39 -8.51
N VAL A 124 -6.48 -4.31 -7.34
CA VAL A 124 -6.60 -3.20 -6.40
C VAL A 124 -5.23 -2.55 -6.24
N GLN A 125 -5.14 -1.25 -6.52
CA GLN A 125 -3.89 -0.50 -6.39
C GLN A 125 -3.91 0.31 -5.10
N GLU A 126 -3.18 -0.17 -4.11
CA GLU A 126 -3.17 0.37 -2.74
C GLU A 126 -1.75 0.43 -2.17
N THR A 127 -1.60 1.06 -1.01
CA THR A 127 -0.36 1.04 -0.23
C THR A 127 -0.17 -0.34 0.41
N GLU A 128 1.07 -0.69 0.74
CA GLU A 128 1.40 -1.94 1.41
C GLU A 128 0.65 -2.10 2.74
N GLN A 129 0.50 -1.02 3.49
CA GLN A 129 -0.27 -1.03 4.74
C GLN A 129 -1.75 -1.35 4.49
N GLN A 130 -2.38 -0.71 3.50
CA GLN A 130 -3.78 -0.95 3.18
C GLN A 130 -4.00 -2.38 2.66
N MET A 131 -3.10 -2.88 1.80
CA MET A 131 -3.13 -4.27 1.33
C MET A 131 -3.04 -5.26 2.50
N TYR A 132 -2.15 -5.01 3.48
CA TYR A 132 -2.02 -5.85 4.66
C TYR A 132 -3.32 -5.86 5.50
N GLU A 133 -3.91 -4.69 5.73
CA GLU A 133 -5.19 -4.57 6.44
C GLU A 133 -6.34 -5.26 5.71
N ASP A 134 -6.42 -5.11 4.39
CA ASP A 134 -7.50 -5.68 3.59
C ASP A 134 -7.35 -7.20 3.44
N LEU A 135 -6.11 -7.70 3.45
CA LEU A 135 -5.84 -9.13 3.55
C LEU A 135 -6.35 -9.70 4.88
N GLN A 136 -6.07 -9.03 6.01
CA GLN A 136 -6.57 -9.46 7.33
C GLN A 136 -8.11 -9.43 7.42
N LYS A 137 -8.74 -8.48 6.71
CA LYS A 137 -10.21 -8.35 6.63
C LYS A 137 -10.82 -9.24 5.54
N GLN A 138 -10.03 -10.09 4.89
CA GLN A 138 -10.42 -10.96 3.77
C GLN A 138 -11.09 -10.21 2.60
N LYS A 139 -10.70 -8.96 2.40
CA LYS A 139 -11.10 -8.13 1.26
C LYS A 139 -10.10 -8.24 0.10
N LEU A 140 -8.98 -8.89 0.33
CA LEU A 140 -7.93 -9.15 -0.63
C LEU A 140 -7.52 -10.62 -0.51
N ASP A 141 -7.20 -11.27 -1.62
CA ASP A 141 -6.74 -12.66 -1.63
C ASP A 141 -5.20 -12.73 -1.57
N VAL A 142 -4.52 -11.83 -2.27
CA VAL A 142 -3.06 -11.76 -2.33
C VAL A 142 -2.61 -10.32 -2.48
N GLY A 143 -1.60 -9.92 -1.73
CA GLY A 143 -0.93 -8.61 -1.82
C GLY A 143 0.49 -8.77 -2.34
N ILE A 144 0.94 -7.91 -3.27
CA ILE A 144 2.27 -7.91 -3.85
C ILE A 144 2.96 -6.59 -3.52
N GLY A 145 4.04 -6.63 -2.74
CA GLY A 145 4.71 -5.44 -2.25
C GLY A 145 5.91 -5.72 -1.36
N VAL A 146 6.33 -4.72 -0.61
CA VAL A 146 7.37 -4.84 0.43
C VAL A 146 6.67 -4.80 1.78
N PHE A 147 6.65 -5.91 2.47
CA PHE A 147 5.96 -6.04 3.75
C PHE A 147 6.93 -6.37 4.87
N PRO A 148 6.66 -5.92 6.12
CA PRO A 148 7.42 -6.36 7.27
C PRO A 148 7.21 -7.85 7.52
N ALA A 149 8.20 -8.52 8.10
CA ALA A 149 8.07 -9.92 8.49
C ALA A 149 6.88 -10.11 9.44
N SER A 150 6.06 -11.12 9.18
CA SER A 150 4.88 -11.45 9.97
C SER A 150 4.76 -12.96 10.11
N THR A 151 4.23 -13.42 11.25
CA THR A 151 3.92 -14.83 11.52
C THR A 151 2.47 -15.18 11.24
N ASP A 152 1.62 -14.17 11.00
CA ASP A 152 0.17 -14.33 10.92
C ASP A 152 -0.34 -14.51 9.48
N ILE A 153 0.56 -14.35 8.50
CA ILE A 153 0.26 -14.47 7.06
C ILE A 153 1.38 -15.25 6.36
N GLU A 154 1.02 -15.93 5.29
CA GLU A 154 2.00 -16.56 4.40
C GLU A 154 2.73 -15.50 3.59
N MET A 155 4.05 -15.60 3.53
CA MET A 155 4.91 -14.70 2.79
C MET A 155 5.78 -15.49 1.81
N VAL A 156 5.69 -15.15 0.53
CA VAL A 156 6.51 -15.76 -0.52
C VAL A 156 7.37 -14.68 -1.16
N GLU A 157 8.68 -14.79 -1.00
CA GLU A 157 9.63 -13.89 -1.63
C GLU A 157 9.53 -13.99 -3.15
N ILE A 158 9.37 -12.84 -3.81
CA ILE A 158 9.36 -12.71 -5.27
C ILE A 158 10.77 -12.41 -5.76
N MET A 159 11.37 -11.34 -5.25
CA MET A 159 12.72 -10.90 -5.60
C MET A 159 13.30 -9.98 -4.52
N GLU A 160 14.59 -9.82 -4.53
CA GLU A 160 15.26 -8.68 -3.90
C GLU A 160 15.31 -7.51 -4.87
N GLU A 161 15.00 -6.31 -4.39
CA GLU A 161 14.93 -5.08 -5.16
C GLU A 161 15.95 -4.09 -4.63
N THR A 162 16.88 -3.65 -5.50
CA THR A 162 17.86 -2.62 -5.15
C THR A 162 17.21 -1.24 -5.13
N LEU A 163 17.58 -0.43 -4.14
CA LEU A 163 17.20 0.98 -4.04
C LEU A 163 18.34 1.86 -4.58
N PHE A 164 17.97 2.86 -5.35
CA PHE A 164 18.90 3.84 -5.90
C PHE A 164 18.46 5.25 -5.54
N PHE A 165 19.43 6.12 -5.32
CA PHE A 165 19.18 7.54 -5.48
C PHE A 165 19.27 7.90 -6.95
N ALA A 166 18.35 8.76 -7.39
CA ALA A 166 18.32 9.34 -8.71
C ALA A 166 18.43 10.87 -8.59
N ALA A 167 19.26 11.47 -9.41
CA ALA A 167 19.40 12.92 -9.46
C ALA A 167 19.69 13.39 -10.88
N HIS A 168 19.12 14.55 -11.27
CA HIS A 168 19.44 15.12 -12.56
C HIS A 168 20.93 15.49 -12.62
N ARG A 169 21.57 15.25 -13.78
CA ARG A 169 23.00 15.50 -14.03
C ARG A 169 23.48 16.90 -13.70
N LYS A 170 22.57 17.89 -13.71
CA LYS A 170 22.91 19.27 -13.33
C LYS A 170 23.46 19.42 -11.90
N PHE A 171 23.17 18.44 -11.01
CA PHE A 171 23.71 18.46 -9.65
C PHE A 171 25.17 18.03 -9.54
N GLY A 172 25.73 17.44 -10.62
CA GLY A 172 27.15 17.13 -10.71
C GLY A 172 27.67 16.06 -9.77
N LEU A 173 26.78 15.16 -9.30
CA LEU A 173 27.10 14.10 -8.34
C LEU A 173 28.02 13.03 -8.92
N ILE A 174 27.87 12.73 -10.22
CA ILE A 174 28.78 11.84 -10.94
C ILE A 174 29.61 12.67 -11.92
N PRO A 175 30.95 12.63 -11.83
CA PRO A 175 31.82 13.29 -12.77
C PRO A 175 31.59 12.87 -14.22
N ASP A 176 31.64 13.81 -15.18
CA ASP A 176 31.29 13.53 -16.59
C ASP A 176 32.12 12.41 -17.21
N HIS A 177 33.41 12.30 -16.86
CA HIS A 177 34.31 11.27 -17.37
C HIS A 177 33.99 9.84 -16.84
N LEU A 178 33.15 9.72 -15.81
CA LEU A 178 32.68 8.46 -15.21
C LEU A 178 31.27 8.08 -15.67
N ARG A 179 30.53 9.03 -16.25
CA ARG A 179 29.19 8.74 -16.78
C ARG A 179 29.26 7.67 -17.88
N GLY A 180 28.31 6.72 -17.83
CA GLY A 180 28.28 5.57 -18.75
C GLY A 180 29.25 4.44 -18.41
N LYS A 181 30.10 4.59 -17.37
CA LYS A 181 30.91 3.48 -16.82
C LYS A 181 30.24 2.75 -15.68
N HIS A 182 29.16 3.30 -15.19
CA HIS A 182 28.35 2.75 -14.10
C HIS A 182 26.91 2.53 -14.59
N ASP A 183 26.30 1.46 -14.12
CA ASP A 183 24.93 1.07 -14.39
C ASP A 183 24.26 0.52 -13.11
N MET A 184 23.07 -0.04 -13.23
CA MET A 184 22.35 -0.58 -12.07
C MET A 184 23.00 -1.83 -11.46
N LYS A 185 23.89 -2.55 -12.21
CA LYS A 185 24.64 -3.71 -11.70
C LYS A 185 25.98 -3.31 -11.07
N ASN A 186 26.50 -2.18 -11.46
CA ASN A 186 27.74 -1.62 -10.93
C ASN A 186 27.53 -0.12 -10.70
N PRO A 187 26.71 0.27 -9.69
CA PRO A 187 26.33 1.65 -9.45
C PRO A 187 27.50 2.50 -8.95
N TYR A 188 27.46 3.78 -9.26
CA TYR A 188 28.39 4.76 -8.68
C TYR A 188 28.04 4.98 -7.20
N ILE A 189 29.07 5.10 -6.37
CA ILE A 189 28.91 5.39 -4.93
C ILE A 189 29.18 6.87 -4.71
N VAL A 190 28.17 7.58 -4.16
CA VAL A 190 28.24 8.99 -3.79
C VAL A 190 28.46 9.10 -2.28
N GLN A 191 29.33 10.00 -1.86
CA GLN A 191 29.51 10.29 -0.44
C GLN A 191 28.29 11.07 0.10
N PRO A 192 27.78 10.75 1.28
CA PRO A 192 26.58 11.38 1.83
C PRO A 192 26.65 12.90 1.96
N ASP A 193 27.83 13.47 2.26
CA ASP A 193 28.06 14.90 2.41
C ASP A 193 27.79 15.68 1.11
N GLN A 194 27.98 15.05 -0.06
CA GLN A 194 27.68 15.64 -1.36
C GLN A 194 26.18 15.92 -1.58
N LEU A 195 25.32 15.29 -0.79
CA LEU A 195 23.86 15.48 -0.86
C LEU A 195 23.37 16.62 0.05
N ASN A 196 24.21 17.11 0.97
CA ASN A 196 23.84 18.21 1.86
C ASN A 196 23.51 19.48 1.07
N GLY A 197 22.41 20.12 1.47
CA GLY A 197 21.95 21.36 0.82
C GLY A 197 21.29 21.17 -0.55
N LEU A 198 21.20 19.94 -1.08
CA LEU A 198 20.42 19.66 -2.28
C LEU A 198 18.92 19.61 -1.98
N PRO A 199 18.05 19.94 -2.94
CA PRO A 199 16.61 19.70 -2.81
C PRO A 199 16.30 18.22 -2.95
N PHE A 200 15.25 17.73 -2.26
CA PHE A 200 14.81 16.34 -2.31
C PHE A 200 13.33 16.20 -2.68
N ILE A 201 13.03 15.14 -3.43
CA ILE A 201 11.66 14.68 -3.71
C ILE A 201 11.43 13.45 -2.83
N ILE A 202 10.51 13.57 -1.88
CA ILE A 202 10.29 12.57 -0.83
C ILE A 202 8.91 11.91 -0.96
N PRO A 203 8.80 10.61 -0.67
CA PRO A 203 7.49 9.98 -0.57
C PRO A 203 6.71 10.53 0.64
N GLN A 204 5.36 10.48 0.59
CA GLN A 204 4.55 10.76 1.77
C GLN A 204 4.68 9.65 2.82
N VAL A 205 4.38 9.97 4.07
CA VAL A 205 4.46 9.06 5.24
C VAL A 205 3.68 7.74 5.04
N SER A 206 2.62 7.75 4.23
CA SER A 206 1.84 6.55 3.91
C SER A 206 2.51 5.61 2.91
N ASN A 207 3.69 5.95 2.38
CA ASN A 207 4.41 5.14 1.40
C ASN A 207 5.50 4.33 2.11
N GLY A 208 5.55 3.02 1.88
CA GLY A 208 6.53 2.11 2.50
C GLY A 208 8.01 2.43 2.23
N LEU A 209 8.31 3.37 1.33
CA LEU A 209 9.65 3.89 1.09
C LEU A 209 10.03 5.04 2.05
N TYR A 210 9.04 5.66 2.71
CA TYR A 210 9.26 6.84 3.56
C TYR A 210 10.18 6.53 4.74
N ASP A 211 9.91 5.46 5.47
CA ASP A 211 10.70 5.09 6.65
C ASP A 211 12.16 4.75 6.27
N THR A 212 12.34 4.07 5.14
CA THR A 212 13.68 3.77 4.59
C THR A 212 14.41 5.06 4.23
N TYR A 213 13.72 5.99 3.56
CA TYR A 213 14.25 7.30 3.18
C TYR A 213 14.68 8.10 4.42
N GLU A 214 13.80 8.27 5.41
CA GLU A 214 14.11 8.98 6.66
C GLU A 214 15.31 8.36 7.38
N THR A 215 15.33 7.03 7.48
CA THR A 215 16.44 6.29 8.12
C THR A 215 17.77 6.57 7.42
N ILE A 216 17.79 6.57 6.08
CA ILE A 216 19.00 6.86 5.31
C ILE A 216 19.47 8.29 5.56
N LEU A 217 18.58 9.28 5.52
CA LEU A 217 18.95 10.67 5.76
C LEU A 217 19.49 10.88 7.17
N GLN A 218 18.84 10.33 8.18
CA GLN A 218 19.25 10.47 9.57
C GLN A 218 20.61 9.80 9.84
N ASN A 219 20.78 8.55 9.40
CA ASN A 219 22.03 7.81 9.62
C ASN A 219 23.24 8.45 8.92
N ASN A 220 23.02 9.12 7.82
CA ASN A 220 24.07 9.78 7.04
C ASN A 220 24.16 11.30 7.28
N GLN A 221 23.37 11.84 8.21
CA GLN A 221 23.34 13.27 8.56
C GLN A 221 23.11 14.18 7.34
N ILE A 222 22.26 13.74 6.40
CA ILE A 222 21.93 14.49 5.20
C ILE A 222 20.80 15.48 5.52
N HIS A 223 21.06 16.75 5.22
CA HIS A 223 20.13 17.86 5.46
C HIS A 223 19.69 18.48 4.13
N PRO A 224 18.49 18.17 3.63
CA PRO A 224 17.94 18.78 2.41
C PRO A 224 17.75 20.28 2.56
N SER A 225 18.04 21.07 1.49
CA SER A 225 17.71 22.51 1.47
C SER A 225 16.22 22.78 1.40
N ARG A 226 15.48 21.88 0.77
CA ARG A 226 14.01 21.84 0.70
C ARG A 226 13.54 20.44 0.35
N THR A 227 12.29 20.14 0.67
CA THR A 227 11.62 18.89 0.30
C THR A 227 10.37 19.14 -0.52
N ILE A 228 10.11 18.27 -1.49
CA ILE A 228 8.85 18.20 -2.25
C ILE A 228 8.23 16.85 -1.92
N SER A 229 7.13 16.84 -1.18
CA SER A 229 6.44 15.61 -0.81
C SER A 229 5.48 15.15 -1.89
N ILE A 230 5.54 13.86 -2.25
CA ILE A 230 4.73 13.25 -3.31
C ILE A 230 4.07 11.96 -2.82
N ASN A 231 2.88 11.67 -3.32
CA ASN A 231 2.19 10.41 -3.08
C ASN A 231 2.41 9.38 -4.20
N ASN A 232 2.93 9.78 -5.35
CA ASN A 232 3.16 8.94 -6.51
C ASN A 232 4.63 9.02 -6.97
N LEU A 233 5.34 7.89 -6.91
CA LEU A 233 6.77 7.82 -7.26
C LEU A 233 7.05 8.14 -8.73
N SER A 234 6.13 7.80 -9.66
CA SER A 234 6.30 8.15 -11.07
C SER A 234 6.20 9.66 -11.30
N THR A 235 5.30 10.36 -10.59
CA THR A 235 5.26 11.82 -10.59
C THR A 235 6.57 12.38 -10.07
N GLY A 236 7.12 11.80 -8.98
CA GLY A 236 8.42 12.18 -8.45
C GLY A 236 9.55 12.02 -9.47
N LEU A 237 9.55 10.90 -10.21
CA LEU A 237 10.53 10.67 -11.28
C LEU A 237 10.48 11.75 -12.37
N LEU A 238 9.28 12.16 -12.79
CA LEU A 238 9.11 13.25 -13.75
C LEU A 238 9.65 14.60 -13.22
N LEU A 239 9.41 14.90 -11.93
CA LEU A 239 9.97 16.08 -11.28
C LEU A 239 11.48 16.00 -11.17
N ASN A 240 12.03 14.81 -10.92
CA ASN A 240 13.47 14.57 -10.89
C ASN A 240 14.11 14.79 -12.27
N VAL A 241 13.51 14.27 -13.34
CA VAL A 241 13.92 14.54 -14.74
C VAL A 241 13.95 16.04 -15.05
N LYS A 242 13.07 16.84 -14.42
CA LYS A 242 13.12 18.31 -14.52
C LYS A 242 14.14 18.94 -13.57
N GLY A 243 14.89 18.14 -12.83
CA GLY A 243 15.94 18.59 -11.94
C GLY A 243 15.43 19.28 -10.67
N LEU A 244 14.27 18.93 -10.16
CA LEU A 244 13.68 19.57 -8.98
C LEU A 244 14.23 19.03 -7.66
N GLY A 245 14.91 17.87 -7.67
CA GLY A 245 15.52 17.32 -6.46
C GLY A 245 16.10 15.92 -6.64
N VAL A 246 16.75 15.43 -5.62
CA VAL A 246 17.21 14.04 -5.48
C VAL A 246 16.05 13.18 -5.01
N GLN A 247 15.93 11.95 -5.49
CA GLN A 247 14.84 11.03 -5.13
C GLN A 247 15.38 9.63 -4.88
N LEU A 248 14.88 8.96 -3.84
CA LEU A 248 15.08 7.54 -3.62
C LEU A 248 14.02 6.75 -4.42
N LEU A 249 14.47 5.77 -5.21
CA LEU A 249 13.63 4.96 -6.10
C LEU A 249 14.06 3.51 -6.04
N SER A 250 13.13 2.60 -6.30
CA SER A 250 13.50 1.22 -6.58
C SER A 250 14.01 1.07 -8.01
N GLY A 251 14.89 0.09 -8.22
CA GLY A 251 15.45 -0.21 -9.51
C GLY A 251 14.39 -0.49 -10.58
N SER A 252 13.30 -1.15 -10.19
CA SER A 252 12.17 -1.44 -11.09
C SER A 252 11.50 -0.16 -11.61
N VAL A 253 11.35 0.87 -10.80
CA VAL A 253 10.76 2.16 -11.24
C VAL A 253 11.58 2.79 -12.36
N VAL A 254 12.90 2.76 -12.22
CA VAL A 254 13.81 3.36 -13.21
C VAL A 254 13.91 2.50 -14.45
N TYR A 255 14.08 1.19 -14.28
CA TYR A 255 14.28 0.25 -15.38
C TYR A 255 13.09 0.21 -16.34
N PHE A 256 11.87 0.14 -15.80
CA PHE A 256 10.66 0.10 -16.62
C PHE A 256 10.15 1.48 -17.05
N SER A 257 10.79 2.56 -16.58
CA SER A 257 10.39 3.90 -17.01
C SER A 257 10.86 4.17 -18.44
N HIS A 258 9.91 4.44 -19.32
CA HIS A 258 10.16 4.91 -20.70
C HIS A 258 9.99 6.43 -20.82
N GLU A 259 10.01 7.15 -19.69
CA GLU A 259 9.78 8.58 -19.66
C GLU A 259 10.90 9.35 -20.38
N PRO A 260 10.58 10.32 -21.26
CA PRO A 260 11.57 11.14 -21.91
C PRO A 260 12.44 11.89 -20.89
N GLY A 261 13.74 11.75 -21.01
CA GLY A 261 14.71 12.43 -20.15
C GLY A 261 15.20 11.63 -18.94
N VAL A 262 14.71 10.39 -18.70
CA VAL A 262 15.27 9.51 -17.67
C VAL A 262 16.77 9.28 -17.88
N ASN A 263 17.22 9.28 -19.11
CA ASN A 263 18.65 9.21 -19.46
C ASN A 263 19.48 10.44 -19.00
N GLN A 264 18.84 11.51 -18.53
CA GLN A 264 19.51 12.66 -17.91
C GLN A 264 19.69 12.52 -16.40
N LEU A 265 19.20 11.42 -15.81
CA LEU A 265 19.41 11.12 -14.42
C LEU A 265 20.69 10.32 -14.23
N ASP A 266 21.42 10.69 -13.19
CA ASP A 266 22.48 9.88 -12.61
C ASP A 266 21.85 8.98 -11.54
N LEU A 267 22.11 7.66 -11.61
CA LEU A 267 21.71 6.68 -10.60
C LEU A 267 22.93 6.31 -9.77
N PHE A 268 22.77 6.30 -8.45
CA PHE A 268 23.86 6.03 -7.54
C PHE A 268 23.38 5.45 -6.23
N LEU A 269 24.29 4.83 -5.49
CA LEU A 269 24.12 4.45 -4.10
C LEU A 269 24.88 5.42 -3.19
N LEU A 270 24.50 5.43 -1.92
CA LEU A 270 25.33 6.04 -0.89
C LEU A 270 26.21 4.99 -0.24
N GLU A 271 27.36 5.40 0.24
CA GLU A 271 28.18 4.55 1.09
C GLU A 271 27.38 4.15 2.35
N ASN A 272 27.38 2.86 2.68
CA ASN A 272 26.70 2.28 3.84
C ASN A 272 25.15 2.40 3.86
N MET A 273 24.50 2.60 2.71
CA MET A 273 23.04 2.48 2.67
C MET A 273 22.58 1.00 2.54
N PRO A 274 21.37 0.65 3.01
CA PRO A 274 20.80 -0.66 2.70
C PRO A 274 20.58 -0.78 1.18
N GLU A 275 21.21 -1.78 0.57
CA GLU A 275 21.21 -1.92 -0.88
C GLU A 275 19.93 -2.54 -1.42
N THR A 276 19.30 -3.43 -0.65
CA THR A 276 18.16 -4.22 -1.13
C THR A 276 17.01 -4.26 -0.14
N ARG A 277 15.83 -4.51 -0.66
CA ARG A 277 14.63 -4.88 0.09
C ARG A 277 13.89 -6.02 -0.60
N LYS A 278 13.20 -6.84 0.19
CA LYS A 278 12.48 -8.00 -0.32
C LYS A 278 11.08 -7.60 -0.80
N CYS A 279 10.82 -7.81 -2.08
CA CYS A 279 9.47 -7.80 -2.62
C CYS A 279 8.84 -9.17 -2.41
N THR A 280 7.68 -9.22 -1.78
CA THR A 280 6.99 -10.46 -1.40
C THR A 280 5.55 -10.45 -1.89
N ALA A 281 5.01 -11.65 -2.09
CA ALA A 281 3.57 -11.87 -2.15
C ALA A 281 3.11 -12.34 -0.76
N ILE A 282 2.02 -11.74 -0.26
CA ILE A 282 1.42 -12.09 1.02
C ILE A 282 -0.02 -12.59 0.83
N TYR A 283 -0.43 -13.62 1.58
CA TYR A 283 -1.79 -14.14 1.56
C TYR A 283 -2.11 -14.89 2.86
N GLN A 284 -3.41 -15.08 3.16
CA GLN A 284 -3.84 -15.85 4.34
C GLN A 284 -3.59 -17.34 4.14
N GLY A 285 -2.95 -17.98 5.11
CA GLY A 285 -2.81 -19.43 5.16
C GLY A 285 -4.18 -20.13 5.20
N GLY A 286 -4.32 -21.27 4.50
CA GLY A 286 -5.57 -21.99 4.42
C GLY A 286 -6.66 -21.32 3.55
N ASN A 287 -6.30 -20.29 2.77
CA ASN A 287 -7.21 -19.66 1.81
C ASN A 287 -7.71 -20.71 0.79
N ILE A 288 -9.03 -20.75 0.55
CA ILE A 288 -9.64 -21.68 -0.42
C ILE A 288 -9.06 -21.50 -1.84
N LYS A 289 -8.53 -20.33 -2.17
CA LYS A 289 -7.89 -20.01 -3.44
C LYS A 289 -6.37 -20.23 -3.42
N GLN A 290 -5.81 -20.87 -2.40
CA GLN A 290 -4.35 -20.98 -2.19
C GLN A 290 -3.61 -21.50 -3.42
N LYS A 291 -4.16 -22.53 -4.10
CA LYS A 291 -3.58 -23.06 -5.33
C LYS A 291 -3.54 -22.01 -6.44
N LEU A 292 -4.62 -21.25 -6.61
CA LEU A 292 -4.71 -20.20 -7.61
C LEU A 292 -3.74 -19.04 -7.30
N ILE A 293 -3.59 -18.68 -6.03
CA ILE A 293 -2.61 -17.69 -5.57
C ILE A 293 -1.17 -18.17 -5.88
N GLN A 294 -0.86 -19.42 -5.59
CA GLN A 294 0.46 -20.00 -5.91
C GLN A 294 0.74 -20.02 -7.41
N ASP A 295 -0.26 -20.32 -8.23
CA ASP A 295 -0.14 -20.26 -9.70
C ASP A 295 0.09 -18.82 -10.16
N LEU A 296 -0.59 -17.83 -9.59
CA LEU A 296 -0.34 -16.41 -9.86
C LEU A 296 1.10 -16.01 -9.52
N ILE A 297 1.57 -16.37 -8.31
CA ILE A 297 2.94 -16.05 -7.85
C ILE A 297 3.97 -16.70 -8.75
N ARG A 298 3.76 -17.96 -9.15
CA ARG A 298 4.65 -18.68 -10.06
C ARG A 298 4.70 -18.00 -11.43
N THR A 299 3.55 -17.63 -11.99
CA THR A 299 3.47 -16.93 -13.28
C THR A 299 4.16 -15.56 -13.18
N LEU A 300 3.92 -14.81 -12.10
CA LEU A 300 4.59 -13.54 -11.87
C LEU A 300 6.12 -13.71 -11.84
N LYS A 301 6.63 -14.68 -11.09
CA LYS A 301 8.09 -14.93 -11.05
C LYS A 301 8.66 -15.27 -12.43
N ASN A 302 7.99 -16.13 -13.19
CA ASN A 302 8.46 -16.57 -14.49
C ASN A 302 8.49 -15.45 -15.53
N GLU A 303 7.50 -14.55 -15.48
CA GLU A 303 7.33 -13.50 -16.49
C GLU A 303 8.04 -12.19 -16.11
N VAL A 304 8.17 -11.88 -14.82
CA VAL A 304 8.75 -10.60 -14.36
C VAL A 304 10.25 -10.70 -14.08
N LEU A 305 10.72 -11.77 -13.40
CA LEU A 305 12.13 -11.87 -13.00
C LEU A 305 13.12 -11.78 -14.16
N PRO A 306 12.87 -12.35 -15.37
CA PRO A 306 13.79 -12.19 -16.49
C PRO A 306 14.03 -10.75 -16.93
N TRP A 307 13.10 -9.85 -16.62
CA TRP A 307 13.17 -8.42 -16.94
C TRP A 307 13.75 -7.56 -15.79
N CYS A 308 14.08 -8.16 -14.65
CA CYS A 308 14.62 -7.47 -13.48
C CYS A 308 16.12 -7.81 -13.31
N PRO A 309 17.03 -7.08 -13.95
CA PRO A 309 18.46 -7.41 -13.96
C PRO A 309 19.21 -6.98 -12.68
N PHE A 310 18.52 -6.48 -11.65
CA PHE A 310 19.06 -5.87 -10.42
C PHE A 310 18.54 -6.57 -9.17
#